data_07a6f7a456ddb7b97cdd9cc7108bb15d
#
_entry.id   07a6f7a456ddb7b97cdd9cc7108bb15d
#
_cell.length_a   1.000
_cell.length_b   1.000
_cell.length_c   1.000
_cell.angle_alpha   90.00
_cell.angle_beta   90.00
_cell.angle_gamma   90.00
#
_symmetry.space_group_name_H-M   'P 1'
#
loop_
_entity.id
_entity.type
_entity.pdbx_description
1 polymer ?
#
loop_
_entity_poly.entity_id
_entity_poly.type
_entity_poly.pdbx_seq_one_letter_code
_entity_poly.pdbx_strand_id
1 'polypeptide(L)'
;MKHFSRRKFLGKTGALLGAMIAAGFISTSAMAEDYPTAAVNTTGLAVTDDTVKVGILHSLTGTMAISETGAQEAEKLAIKQINESGGILGRQIEIIQEDGASDWPTFAEKSRKLLVNDHVAAVFGCWTSASRKAALPVFEQQNGLLYYPTFYEGLEQSHNVIYTGQEATQQILAGLDWVAKEKGAKTYYLIGSDYIWPRTSMKIARKHIENVLGGK
;
A
#
# COMPACT_ATOMS: atom_id res chain seq x y z
N MET A 1 52.22 -27.60 -1.88
CA MET A 1 52.50 -28.95 -2.39
C MET A 1 51.93 -29.98 -1.43
N LYS A 2 50.84 -30.62 -1.76
CA LYS A 2 50.46 -31.97 -1.30
C LYS A 2 49.34 -32.46 -2.23
N HIS A 3 49.72 -33.42 -3.06
CA HIS A 3 48.86 -34.22 -3.91
C HIS A 3 47.81 -34.97 -3.08
N PHE A 4 46.56 -35.05 -3.55
CA PHE A 4 45.66 -36.10 -3.13
C PHE A 4 45.10 -36.87 -4.32
N SER A 5 45.34 -38.16 -4.23
CA SER A 5 45.25 -39.22 -5.22
C SER A 5 43.83 -39.58 -5.59
N ARG A 6 43.63 -39.84 -6.89
CA ARG A 6 42.44 -40.50 -7.45
C ARG A 6 42.39 -41.96 -7.01
N ARG A 7 41.29 -42.41 -6.45
CA ARG A 7 40.96 -43.84 -6.41
C ARG A 7 39.79 -44.14 -7.31
N LYS A 8 40.11 -44.90 -8.36
CA LYS A 8 39.13 -45.60 -9.21
C LYS A 8 38.50 -46.73 -8.41
N PHE A 9 37.17 -46.87 -8.50
CA PHE A 9 36.51 -48.14 -8.20
C PHE A 9 35.70 -48.55 -9.42
N LEU A 10 36.17 -49.62 -10.04
CA LEU A 10 35.45 -50.40 -11.07
C LEU A 10 34.65 -51.50 -10.37
N GLY A 11 33.43 -51.71 -10.88
CA GLY A 11 32.85 -53.07 -10.89
C GLY A 11 31.49 -53.20 -10.29
N LYS A 12 30.45 -53.28 -11.04
CA LYS A 12 29.78 -54.51 -11.47
C LYS A 12 28.46 -54.20 -12.16
N THR A 13 28.35 -54.76 -13.32
CA THR A 13 27.15 -54.88 -14.16
C THR A 13 25.99 -55.50 -13.39
N GLY A 14 24.83 -54.82 -13.49
CA GLY A 14 23.54 -55.36 -13.14
C GLY A 14 22.47 -54.68 -13.99
N ALA A 15 22.01 -55.41 -15.00
CA ALA A 15 20.90 -55.00 -15.83
C ALA A 15 19.61 -54.98 -14.98
N LEU A 16 18.93 -53.86 -14.94
CA LEU A 16 17.57 -53.80 -14.48
C LEU A 16 16.72 -52.93 -15.43
N LEU A 17 15.64 -53.57 -15.85
CA LEU A 17 14.61 -53.13 -16.75
C LEU A 17 14.21 -51.65 -16.58
N GLY A 18 14.06 -51.03 -17.72
CA GLY A 18 13.41 -49.73 -17.83
C GLY A 18 11.97 -49.74 -17.37
N ALA A 19 11.69 -48.93 -16.34
CA ALA A 19 10.38 -48.42 -16.10
C ALA A 19 10.44 -46.93 -16.45
N MET A 20 9.92 -46.54 -17.62
CA MET A 20 9.59 -45.17 -17.94
C MET A 20 8.51 -44.72 -16.99
N ILE A 21 8.90 -44.03 -15.95
CA ILE A 21 7.92 -43.19 -15.18
C ILE A 21 7.73 -41.94 -16.03
N ALA A 22 6.64 -41.93 -16.80
CA ALA A 22 6.07 -40.70 -17.33
C ALA A 22 5.73 -39.84 -16.12
N ALA A 23 6.59 -38.88 -15.78
CA ALA A 23 6.25 -37.80 -14.90
C ALA A 23 5.19 -36.98 -15.60
N GLY A 24 3.93 -37.38 -15.38
CA GLY A 24 2.80 -36.52 -15.68
C GLY A 24 3.00 -35.23 -14.90
N PHE A 25 3.22 -34.15 -15.61
CA PHE A 25 3.01 -32.81 -15.06
C PHE A 25 1.53 -32.74 -14.65
N ILE A 26 1.26 -33.05 -13.39
CA ILE A 26 0.01 -32.63 -12.77
C ILE A 26 0.13 -31.11 -12.72
N SER A 27 -0.39 -30.44 -13.73
CA SER A 27 -0.79 -29.05 -13.60
C SER A 27 -1.77 -29.04 -12.43
N THR A 28 -1.30 -28.70 -11.25
CA THR A 28 -2.17 -28.21 -10.21
C THR A 28 -2.71 -26.90 -10.76
N SER A 29 -3.83 -26.99 -11.51
CA SER A 29 -4.75 -25.88 -11.60
C SER A 29 -4.96 -25.49 -10.13
N ALA A 30 -4.44 -24.35 -9.71
CA ALA A 30 -4.86 -23.76 -8.47
C ALA A 30 -6.37 -23.69 -8.61
N MET A 31 -7.06 -24.58 -7.91
CA MET A 31 -8.51 -24.48 -7.74
C MET A 31 -8.68 -23.09 -7.16
N ALA A 32 -9.24 -22.19 -7.92
CA ALA A 32 -9.69 -20.92 -7.40
C ALA A 32 -10.54 -21.30 -6.18
N GLU A 33 -10.04 -20.99 -4.98
CA GLU A 33 -10.86 -21.17 -3.79
C GLU A 33 -12.16 -20.44 -4.08
N ASP A 34 -13.25 -21.15 -3.89
CA ASP A 34 -14.59 -20.61 -4.15
C ASP A 34 -14.87 -19.61 -3.00
N TYR A 35 -14.30 -18.42 -3.14
CA TYR A 35 -14.53 -17.35 -2.17
C TYR A 35 -16.02 -17.02 -2.20
N PRO A 36 -16.70 -16.98 -1.06
CA PRO A 36 -18.12 -16.72 -0.99
C PRO A 36 -18.41 -15.26 -1.36
N THR A 37 -18.22 -14.92 -2.63
CA THR A 37 -18.48 -13.58 -3.17
C THR A 37 -19.93 -13.17 -3.02
N ALA A 38 -20.85 -14.14 -2.94
CA ALA A 38 -22.26 -13.91 -2.64
C ALA A 38 -22.49 -13.27 -1.24
N ALA A 39 -21.51 -13.35 -0.31
CA ALA A 39 -21.60 -12.73 0.99
C ALA A 39 -21.14 -11.26 0.99
N VAL A 40 -20.50 -10.78 -0.08
CA VAL A 40 -20.02 -9.40 -0.18
C VAL A 40 -21.18 -8.52 -0.65
N ASN A 41 -21.54 -7.53 0.17
CA ASN A 41 -22.53 -6.53 -0.21
C ASN A 41 -21.92 -5.56 -1.22
N THR A 42 -22.30 -5.71 -2.49
CA THR A 42 -21.91 -4.82 -3.60
C THR A 42 -23.03 -3.88 -4.03
N THR A 43 -24.12 -3.81 -3.27
CA THR A 43 -25.27 -2.95 -3.59
C THR A 43 -24.86 -1.49 -3.71
N GLY A 44 -25.19 -0.89 -4.84
CA GLY A 44 -24.85 0.51 -5.13
C GLY A 44 -23.40 0.75 -5.57
N LEU A 45 -22.57 -0.30 -5.68
CA LEU A 45 -21.21 -0.21 -6.20
C LEU A 45 -21.16 -0.58 -7.69
N ALA A 46 -20.18 -0.02 -8.40
CA ALA A 46 -19.91 -0.37 -9.80
C ALA A 46 -19.13 -1.70 -9.89
N VAL A 47 -19.82 -2.78 -9.56
CA VAL A 47 -19.34 -4.16 -9.59
C VAL A 47 -20.30 -4.98 -10.46
N THR A 48 -19.75 -5.67 -11.45
CA THR A 48 -20.47 -6.60 -12.34
C THR A 48 -19.89 -8.01 -12.19
N ASP A 49 -20.37 -8.95 -12.97
CA ASP A 49 -19.78 -10.30 -13.02
C ASP A 49 -18.36 -10.29 -13.59
N ASP A 50 -18.04 -9.32 -14.47
CA ASP A 50 -16.78 -9.26 -15.21
C ASP A 50 -15.84 -8.18 -14.68
N THR A 51 -16.33 -7.13 -14.01
CA THR A 51 -15.54 -5.96 -13.64
C THR A 51 -15.83 -5.44 -12.24
N VAL A 52 -14.83 -4.76 -11.65
CA VAL A 52 -14.97 -3.95 -10.45
C VAL A 52 -14.27 -2.61 -10.69
N LYS A 53 -15.00 -1.50 -10.47
CA LYS A 53 -14.42 -0.16 -10.60
C LYS A 53 -13.78 0.29 -9.30
N VAL A 54 -12.57 0.84 -9.42
CA VAL A 54 -11.84 1.48 -8.32
C VAL A 54 -11.41 2.89 -8.71
N GLY A 55 -11.34 3.78 -7.74
CA GLY A 55 -10.82 5.12 -7.92
C GLY A 55 -9.31 5.19 -7.63
N ILE A 56 -8.59 6.00 -8.42
CA ILE A 56 -7.24 6.46 -8.09
C ILE A 56 -7.30 7.98 -7.98
N LEU A 57 -6.96 8.52 -6.80
CA LEU A 57 -7.06 9.95 -6.51
C LEU A 57 -5.73 10.47 -5.97
N HIS A 58 -4.94 11.05 -6.85
CA HIS A 58 -3.68 11.70 -6.57
C HIS A 58 -3.57 13.04 -7.30
N SER A 59 -2.64 13.88 -6.89
CA SER A 59 -2.32 15.10 -7.64
C SER A 59 -1.50 14.76 -8.88
N LEU A 60 -2.08 14.96 -10.05
CA LEU A 60 -1.41 14.84 -11.34
C LEU A 60 -0.82 16.19 -11.77
N THR A 61 -1.38 17.27 -11.23
CA THR A 61 -0.96 18.65 -11.47
C THR A 61 -0.68 19.36 -10.15
N GLY A 62 0.00 20.52 -10.24
CA GLY A 62 0.38 21.31 -9.08
C GLY A 62 1.67 20.83 -8.39
N THR A 63 1.92 21.36 -7.21
CA THR A 63 3.20 21.19 -6.48
C THR A 63 3.45 19.77 -5.98
N MET A 64 2.39 18.99 -5.73
CA MET A 64 2.50 17.62 -5.23
C MET A 64 2.64 16.57 -6.34
N ALA A 65 2.44 16.95 -7.60
CA ALA A 65 2.52 16.03 -8.73
C ALA A 65 3.86 15.26 -8.78
N ILE A 66 4.96 15.90 -8.42
CA ILE A 66 6.30 15.28 -8.38
C ILE A 66 6.37 14.05 -7.47
N SER A 67 5.59 14.04 -6.39
CA SER A 67 5.55 12.93 -5.43
C SER A 67 4.43 11.93 -5.75
N GLU A 68 3.29 12.44 -6.18
CA GLU A 68 2.06 11.65 -6.29
C GLU A 68 1.95 10.88 -7.60
N THR A 69 2.58 11.35 -8.69
CA THR A 69 2.60 10.61 -9.96
C THR A 69 3.29 9.25 -9.83
N GLY A 70 4.37 9.16 -9.04
CA GLY A 70 5.04 7.88 -8.81
C GLY A 70 4.18 6.87 -8.05
N ALA A 71 3.42 7.32 -7.04
CA ALA A 71 2.49 6.48 -6.29
C ALA A 71 1.38 5.94 -7.20
N GLN A 72 0.77 6.83 -7.99
CA GLN A 72 -0.26 6.47 -8.95
C GLN A 72 0.22 5.43 -9.98
N GLU A 73 1.43 5.59 -10.53
CA GLU A 73 1.96 4.63 -11.49
C GLU A 73 2.25 3.26 -10.85
N ALA A 74 2.66 3.24 -9.57
CA ALA A 74 2.83 1.99 -8.83
C ALA A 74 1.49 1.27 -8.59
N GLU A 75 0.43 2.01 -8.26
CA GLU A 75 -0.93 1.47 -8.11
C GLU A 75 -1.46 0.89 -9.43
N LYS A 76 -1.29 1.63 -10.54
CA LYS A 76 -1.66 1.15 -11.88
C LYS A 76 -0.89 -0.10 -12.29
N LEU A 77 0.40 -0.15 -11.97
CA LEU A 77 1.22 -1.33 -12.25
C LEU A 77 0.71 -2.55 -11.46
N ALA A 78 0.40 -2.37 -10.18
CA ALA A 78 -0.16 -3.44 -9.37
C ALA A 78 -1.51 -3.94 -9.92
N ILE A 79 -2.40 -3.02 -10.27
CA ILE A 79 -3.71 -3.36 -10.87
C ILE A 79 -3.52 -4.09 -12.20
N LYS A 80 -2.59 -3.64 -13.04
CA LYS A 80 -2.26 -4.32 -14.30
C LYS A 80 -1.82 -5.76 -14.05
N GLN A 81 -0.91 -6.00 -13.10
CA GLN A 81 -0.43 -7.33 -12.74
C GLN A 81 -1.56 -8.23 -12.21
N ILE A 82 -2.46 -7.68 -11.40
CA ILE A 82 -3.64 -8.39 -10.90
C ILE A 82 -4.54 -8.79 -12.07
N ASN A 83 -4.82 -7.87 -12.98
CA ASN A 83 -5.66 -8.11 -14.16
C ASN A 83 -5.04 -9.16 -15.10
N GLU A 84 -3.74 -9.11 -15.33
CA GLU A 84 -3.01 -10.12 -16.11
C GLU A 84 -3.04 -11.51 -15.46
N SER A 85 -3.17 -11.56 -14.13
CA SER A 85 -3.28 -12.81 -13.37
C SER A 85 -4.72 -13.36 -13.27
N GLY A 86 -5.69 -12.73 -13.96
CA GLY A 86 -7.09 -13.16 -13.97
C GLY A 86 -8.03 -12.24 -13.17
N GLY A 87 -7.53 -11.10 -12.71
CA GLY A 87 -8.32 -10.13 -11.97
C GLY A 87 -8.54 -10.50 -10.50
N ILE A 88 -9.50 -9.83 -9.87
CA ILE A 88 -9.89 -10.07 -8.49
C ILE A 88 -11.19 -10.88 -8.44
N LEU A 89 -11.14 -12.08 -7.90
CA LEU A 89 -12.28 -13.01 -7.88
C LEU A 89 -12.91 -13.20 -9.30
N GLY A 90 -12.05 -13.29 -10.31
CA GLY A 90 -12.46 -13.44 -11.71
C GLY A 90 -12.88 -12.16 -12.43
N ARG A 91 -12.88 -11.01 -11.73
CA ARG A 91 -13.26 -9.71 -12.31
C ARG A 91 -12.04 -8.87 -12.64
N GLN A 92 -12.08 -8.20 -13.79
CA GLN A 92 -11.07 -7.21 -14.14
C GLN A 92 -11.28 -5.91 -13.34
N ILE A 93 -10.20 -5.33 -12.84
CA ILE A 93 -10.25 -4.04 -12.16
C ILE A 93 -10.21 -2.93 -13.21
N GLU A 94 -11.25 -2.10 -13.23
CA GLU A 94 -11.32 -0.87 -14.04
C GLU A 94 -10.95 0.33 -13.16
N ILE A 95 -10.04 1.18 -13.67
CA ILE A 95 -9.56 2.37 -12.96
C ILE A 95 -10.34 3.59 -13.41
N ILE A 96 -10.89 4.35 -12.46
CA ILE A 96 -11.33 5.73 -12.66
C ILE A 96 -10.31 6.62 -11.96
N GLN A 97 -9.60 7.41 -12.75
CA GLN A 97 -8.56 8.29 -12.26
C GLN A 97 -9.06 9.73 -12.14
N GLU A 98 -8.77 10.36 -10.99
CA GLU A 98 -9.07 11.78 -10.75
C GLU A 98 -7.80 12.53 -10.33
N ASP A 99 -7.74 13.80 -10.72
CA ASP A 99 -6.67 14.72 -10.34
C ASP A 99 -7.08 15.57 -9.13
N GLY A 100 -6.36 15.42 -8.03
CA GLY A 100 -6.51 16.25 -6.83
C GLY A 100 -5.91 17.65 -6.94
N ALA A 101 -5.17 17.91 -8.04
CA ALA A 101 -4.61 19.21 -8.44
C ALA A 101 -3.78 19.91 -7.33
N SER A 102 -3.24 19.17 -6.38
CA SER A 102 -2.54 19.70 -5.19
C SER A 102 -3.40 20.66 -4.34
N ASP A 103 -4.71 20.53 -4.45
CA ASP A 103 -5.70 21.39 -3.79
C ASP A 103 -6.65 20.56 -2.93
N TRP A 104 -6.68 20.82 -1.64
CA TRP A 104 -7.40 19.97 -0.70
C TRP A 104 -8.94 19.96 -0.89
N PRO A 105 -9.61 21.11 -1.16
CA PRO A 105 -11.02 21.10 -1.55
C PRO A 105 -11.30 20.23 -2.78
N THR A 106 -10.42 20.25 -3.76
CA THR A 106 -10.50 19.41 -4.97
C THR A 106 -10.46 17.92 -4.62
N PHE A 107 -9.62 17.50 -3.67
CA PHE A 107 -9.64 16.11 -3.19
C PHE A 107 -10.99 15.69 -2.61
N ALA A 108 -11.64 16.57 -1.84
CA ALA A 108 -12.99 16.29 -1.30
C ALA A 108 -14.05 16.21 -2.43
N GLU A 109 -14.00 17.12 -3.40
CA GLU A 109 -14.87 17.10 -4.58
C GLU A 109 -14.71 15.81 -5.38
N LYS A 110 -13.45 15.45 -5.72
CA LYS A 110 -13.14 14.25 -6.49
C LYS A 110 -13.48 12.96 -5.76
N SER A 111 -13.30 12.93 -4.43
CA SER A 111 -13.78 11.82 -3.61
C SER A 111 -15.29 11.65 -3.72
N ARG A 112 -16.04 12.73 -3.65
CA ARG A 112 -17.50 12.69 -3.83
C ARG A 112 -17.90 12.19 -5.22
N LYS A 113 -17.23 12.66 -6.27
CA LYS A 113 -17.47 12.19 -7.64
C LYS A 113 -17.25 10.69 -7.74
N LEU A 114 -16.12 10.18 -7.28
CA LEU A 114 -15.78 8.76 -7.33
C LEU A 114 -16.82 7.89 -6.58
N LEU A 115 -17.25 8.33 -5.40
CA LEU A 115 -18.18 7.56 -4.57
C LEU A 115 -19.64 7.67 -5.02
N VAL A 116 -20.09 8.87 -5.40
CA VAL A 116 -21.52 9.15 -5.66
C VAL A 116 -21.88 9.00 -7.13
N ASN A 117 -20.99 9.41 -8.04
CA ASN A 117 -21.28 9.38 -9.46
C ASN A 117 -20.74 8.12 -10.14
N ASP A 118 -19.51 7.73 -9.77
CA ASP A 118 -18.83 6.60 -10.40
C ASP A 118 -19.04 5.28 -9.62
N HIS A 119 -19.55 5.34 -8.39
CA HIS A 119 -19.88 4.22 -7.52
C HIS A 119 -18.72 3.23 -7.32
N VAL A 120 -17.49 3.74 -7.25
CA VAL A 120 -16.30 2.88 -7.13
C VAL A 120 -16.33 2.07 -5.82
N ALA A 121 -15.83 0.85 -5.88
CA ALA A 121 -15.81 -0.07 -4.74
C ALA A 121 -14.81 0.38 -3.65
N ALA A 122 -13.71 1.01 -4.07
CA ALA A 122 -12.71 1.58 -3.18
C ALA A 122 -11.94 2.68 -3.92
N VAL A 123 -11.28 3.55 -3.14
CA VAL A 123 -10.38 4.58 -3.67
C VAL A 123 -8.98 4.35 -3.11
N PHE A 124 -7.97 4.40 -3.96
CA PHE A 124 -6.55 4.41 -3.60
C PHE A 124 -6.04 5.84 -3.78
N GLY A 125 -5.39 6.39 -2.77
CA GLY A 125 -4.90 7.74 -2.96
C GLY A 125 -4.81 8.61 -1.74
N CYS A 126 -4.75 9.89 -2.03
CA CYS A 126 -4.25 10.96 -1.18
C CYS A 126 -2.76 10.73 -0.84
N TRP A 127 -2.04 11.83 -0.70
CA TRP A 127 -0.63 11.79 -0.29
C TRP A 127 -0.42 12.55 1.01
N THR A 128 -0.86 13.80 1.04
CA THR A 128 -0.70 14.63 2.22
C THR A 128 -1.75 14.30 3.28
N SER A 129 -1.40 14.45 4.55
CA SER A 129 -2.37 14.37 5.63
C SER A 129 -3.48 15.44 5.49
N ALA A 130 -3.19 16.54 4.83
CA ALA A 130 -4.17 17.59 4.57
C ALA A 130 -5.20 17.15 3.53
N SER A 131 -4.78 16.55 2.40
CA SER A 131 -5.70 16.02 1.39
C SER A 131 -6.57 14.88 1.97
N ARG A 132 -5.96 13.94 2.73
CA ARG A 132 -6.72 12.90 3.44
C ARG A 132 -7.79 13.49 4.36
N LYS A 133 -7.42 14.47 5.20
CA LYS A 133 -8.36 15.09 6.13
C LYS A 133 -9.47 15.88 5.43
N ALA A 134 -9.23 16.44 4.28
CA ALA A 134 -10.27 17.06 3.46
C ALA A 134 -11.22 16.03 2.83
N ALA A 135 -10.69 14.89 2.40
CA ALA A 135 -11.47 13.81 1.80
C ALA A 135 -12.24 12.97 2.85
N LEU A 136 -11.67 12.77 4.05
CA LEU A 136 -12.20 11.88 5.09
C LEU A 136 -13.70 12.08 5.38
N PRO A 137 -14.23 13.31 5.60
CA PRO A 137 -15.66 13.49 5.85
C PRO A 137 -16.54 12.99 4.70
N VAL A 138 -16.04 13.03 3.45
CA VAL A 138 -16.78 12.51 2.29
C VAL A 138 -16.85 11.00 2.34
N PHE A 139 -15.74 10.32 2.65
CA PHE A 139 -15.70 8.86 2.80
C PHE A 139 -16.63 8.39 3.92
N GLU A 140 -16.62 9.06 5.07
CA GLU A 140 -17.48 8.73 6.20
C GLU A 140 -18.97 8.96 5.88
N GLN A 141 -19.32 10.08 5.25
CA GLN A 141 -20.72 10.39 4.88
C GLN A 141 -21.27 9.43 3.83
N GLN A 142 -20.44 9.00 2.88
CA GLN A 142 -20.85 8.11 1.80
C GLN A 142 -20.61 6.62 2.11
N ASN A 143 -20.09 6.31 3.31
CA ASN A 143 -19.66 4.96 3.69
C ASN A 143 -18.73 4.33 2.65
N GLY A 144 -17.87 5.15 2.05
CA GLY A 144 -16.86 4.73 1.08
C GLY A 144 -15.62 4.19 1.74
N LEU A 145 -14.73 3.55 0.98
CA LEU A 145 -13.47 2.99 1.47
C LEU A 145 -12.27 3.66 0.80
N LEU A 146 -11.38 4.22 1.62
CA LEU A 146 -10.12 4.81 1.19
C LEU A 146 -8.95 3.92 1.64
N TYR A 147 -8.09 3.51 0.71
CA TYR A 147 -6.76 2.99 0.98
C TYR A 147 -5.75 4.14 0.89
N TYR A 148 -5.25 4.56 2.06
CA TYR A 148 -4.29 5.66 2.16
C TYR A 148 -2.86 5.11 2.18
N PRO A 149 -2.06 5.31 1.11
CA PRO A 149 -0.79 4.60 0.93
C PRO A 149 0.39 5.22 1.67
N THR A 150 0.27 6.46 2.11
CA THR A 150 1.40 7.25 2.62
C THR A 150 1.51 7.14 4.14
N PHE A 151 2.70 7.39 4.67
CA PHE A 151 2.90 7.58 6.10
C PHE A 151 2.09 8.79 6.63
N TYR A 152 1.77 8.76 7.90
CA TYR A 152 0.98 9.80 8.54
C TYR A 152 1.37 10.00 10.01
N GLU A 153 0.77 10.98 10.66
CA GLU A 153 1.10 11.33 12.05
C GLU A 153 0.49 10.39 13.10
N GLY A 154 -0.33 9.42 12.71
CA GLY A 154 -1.16 8.68 13.64
C GLY A 154 -2.30 9.56 14.20
N LEU A 155 -2.81 9.19 15.39
CA LEU A 155 -3.84 9.96 16.13
C LEU A 155 -5.15 10.17 15.37
N GLU A 156 -5.42 9.37 14.38
CA GLU A 156 -6.64 9.36 13.57
C GLU A 156 -7.12 7.94 13.39
N GLN A 157 -8.41 7.73 13.51
CA GLN A 157 -9.05 6.45 13.30
C GLN A 157 -10.38 6.66 12.58
N SER A 158 -10.61 5.90 11.52
CA SER A 158 -11.87 5.87 10.78
C SER A 158 -12.14 4.46 10.27
N HIS A 159 -13.40 4.05 10.28
CA HIS A 159 -13.82 2.78 9.66
C HIS A 159 -13.76 2.81 8.14
N ASN A 160 -13.64 4.01 7.56
CA ASN A 160 -13.64 4.23 6.13
C ASN A 160 -12.24 4.40 5.53
N VAL A 161 -11.18 4.30 6.36
CA VAL A 161 -9.81 4.47 5.90
C VAL A 161 -8.93 3.30 6.34
N ILE A 162 -8.25 2.68 5.40
CA ILE A 162 -7.19 1.71 5.63
C ILE A 162 -5.86 2.43 5.50
N TYR A 163 -5.18 2.61 6.63
CA TYR A 163 -3.86 3.25 6.68
C TYR A 163 -2.80 2.20 6.41
N THR A 164 -2.14 2.25 5.27
CA THR A 164 -1.12 1.26 4.86
C THR A 164 0.31 1.77 5.05
N GLY A 165 0.47 3.07 5.31
CA GLY A 165 1.76 3.69 5.60
C GLY A 165 2.13 3.64 7.07
N GLN A 166 3.38 4.01 7.35
CA GLN A 166 3.93 4.10 8.70
C GLN A 166 3.30 5.27 9.48
N GLU A 167 3.15 5.10 10.79
CA GLU A 167 2.79 6.19 11.69
C GLU A 167 4.02 6.71 12.48
N ALA A 168 3.83 7.72 13.32
CA ALA A 168 4.92 8.42 13.97
C ALA A 168 5.83 7.54 14.83
N THR A 169 5.31 6.49 15.48
CA THR A 169 6.09 5.56 16.32
C THR A 169 7.11 4.81 15.47
N GLN A 170 6.70 4.36 14.31
CA GLN A 170 7.54 3.59 13.39
C GLN A 170 8.56 4.47 12.65
N GLN A 171 8.15 5.67 12.24
CA GLN A 171 8.96 6.53 11.39
C GLN A 171 9.82 7.52 12.20
N ILE A 172 9.23 8.23 13.16
CA ILE A 172 9.85 9.37 13.82
C ILE A 172 10.54 8.93 15.12
N LEU A 173 9.80 8.24 16.01
CA LEU A 173 10.33 7.90 17.33
C LEU A 173 11.47 6.90 17.23
N ALA A 174 11.37 5.89 16.38
CA ALA A 174 12.45 4.93 16.14
C ALA A 174 13.73 5.62 15.63
N GLY A 175 13.59 6.62 14.76
CA GLY A 175 14.72 7.43 14.28
C GLY A 175 15.35 8.28 15.38
N LEU A 176 14.55 8.92 16.23
CA LEU A 176 15.02 9.71 17.37
C LEU A 176 15.75 8.85 18.40
N ASP A 177 15.21 7.67 18.73
CA ASP A 177 15.84 6.70 19.63
C ASP A 177 17.21 6.27 19.10
N TRP A 178 17.29 5.97 17.81
CA TRP A 178 18.55 5.60 17.17
C TRP A 178 19.56 6.74 17.23
N VAL A 179 19.17 7.97 16.90
CA VAL A 179 20.07 9.15 16.93
C VAL A 179 20.54 9.43 18.38
N ALA A 180 19.66 9.33 19.35
CA ALA A 180 20.03 9.51 20.76
C ALA A 180 21.03 8.44 21.21
N LYS A 181 20.77 7.18 20.90
CA LYS A 181 21.59 6.04 21.31
C LYS A 181 22.93 5.98 20.59
N GLU A 182 22.91 6.01 19.26
CA GLU A 182 24.11 5.75 18.44
C GLU A 182 24.97 6.99 18.20
N LYS A 183 24.38 8.19 18.29
CA LYS A 183 25.09 9.48 18.11
C LYS A 183 25.24 10.28 19.40
N GLY A 184 24.63 9.85 20.50
CA GLY A 184 24.64 10.57 21.75
C GLY A 184 23.97 11.94 21.68
N ALA A 185 23.06 12.16 20.74
CA ALA A 185 22.40 13.44 20.55
C ALA A 185 21.53 13.82 21.74
N LYS A 186 21.68 15.08 22.22
CA LYS A 186 20.90 15.65 23.33
C LYS A 186 20.19 16.94 22.94
N THR A 187 20.56 17.52 21.82
CA THR A 187 19.97 18.77 21.31
C THR A 187 19.45 18.51 19.91
N TYR A 188 18.20 18.88 19.66
CA TYR A 188 17.50 18.61 18.43
C TYR A 188 16.93 19.92 17.88
N TYR A 189 17.00 20.08 16.57
CA TYR A 189 16.36 21.16 15.86
C TYR A 189 15.30 20.57 14.91
N LEU A 190 14.02 20.89 15.17
CA LEU A 190 12.90 20.37 14.40
C LEU A 190 12.47 21.38 13.33
N ILE A 191 12.50 20.98 12.07
CA ILE A 191 12.10 21.81 10.93
C ILE A 191 11.10 21.06 10.07
N GLY A 192 10.14 21.77 9.50
CA GLY A 192 9.13 21.19 8.59
C GLY A 192 8.29 22.24 7.93
N SER A 193 7.56 21.85 6.90
CA SER A 193 6.59 22.68 6.20
C SER A 193 5.38 23.01 7.10
N ASP A 194 4.68 24.09 6.78
CA ASP A 194 3.60 24.59 7.62
C ASP A 194 2.24 24.01 7.27
N TYR A 195 2.04 22.71 7.56
CA TYR A 195 0.73 22.03 7.45
C TYR A 195 0.59 20.93 8.51
N ILE A 196 -0.51 20.19 8.50
CA ILE A 196 -0.93 19.32 9.62
C ILE A 196 0.11 18.24 9.96
N TRP A 197 0.69 17.53 8.97
CA TRP A 197 1.61 16.44 9.24
C TRP A 197 2.89 16.86 9.97
N PRO A 198 3.68 17.87 9.48
CA PRO A 198 4.89 18.29 10.21
C PRO A 198 4.58 18.92 11.56
N ARG A 199 3.52 19.72 11.66
CA ARG A 199 3.12 20.33 12.94
C ARG A 199 2.83 19.29 14.00
N THR A 200 2.09 18.23 13.67
CA THR A 200 1.76 17.16 14.62
C THR A 200 2.96 16.28 14.88
N SER A 201 3.70 15.88 13.85
CA SER A 201 4.91 15.09 13.96
C SER A 201 5.97 15.76 14.83
N MET A 202 6.18 17.06 14.67
CA MET A 202 7.12 17.82 15.52
C MET A 202 6.65 17.89 16.98
N LYS A 203 5.35 17.97 17.26
CA LYS A 203 4.82 17.90 18.64
C LYS A 203 5.08 16.52 19.26
N ILE A 204 4.89 15.45 18.50
CA ILE A 204 5.18 14.08 18.95
C ILE A 204 6.70 13.94 19.21
N ALA A 205 7.52 14.35 18.25
CA ALA A 205 8.98 14.31 18.38
C ALA A 205 9.46 15.08 19.60
N ARG A 206 9.00 16.31 19.79
CA ARG A 206 9.36 17.14 20.95
C ARG A 206 9.03 16.45 22.26
N LYS A 207 7.82 15.95 22.43
CA LYS A 207 7.42 15.24 23.65
C LYS A 207 8.29 14.02 23.92
N HIS A 208 8.66 13.27 22.89
CA HIS A 208 9.54 12.12 23.02
C HIS A 208 10.96 12.53 23.43
N ILE A 209 11.51 13.56 22.78
CA ILE A 209 12.83 14.11 23.11
C ILE A 209 12.86 14.56 24.57
N GLU A 210 11.89 15.35 25.01
CA GLU A 210 11.85 15.92 26.37
C GLU A 210 11.58 14.86 27.44
N ASN A 211 10.59 13.99 27.23
CA ASN A 211 10.08 13.12 28.29
C ASN A 211 10.73 11.73 28.31
N VAL A 212 11.29 11.27 27.19
CA VAL A 212 11.86 9.93 27.08
C VAL A 212 13.38 9.97 26.93
N LEU A 213 13.88 10.83 26.03
CA LEU A 213 15.31 10.90 25.71
C LEU A 213 16.08 11.85 26.62
N GLY A 214 15.40 12.69 27.40
CA GLY A 214 16.04 13.70 28.27
C GLY A 214 16.81 14.78 27.50
N GLY A 215 16.45 14.99 26.23
CA GLY A 215 17.02 15.98 25.33
C GLY A 215 16.24 17.31 25.32
N LYS A 216 16.70 18.25 24.51
CA LYS A 216 16.08 19.55 24.31
C LYS A 216 16.15 20.01 22.86
#